data_fe2d22bbad1d819ec2355994523a919d
#
_entry.id   fe2d22bbad1d819ec2355994523a919d
#
_cell.length_a   1.000
_cell.length_b   1.000
_cell.length_c   1.000
_cell.angle_alpha   90.00
_cell.angle_beta   90.00
_cell.angle_gamma   90.00
#
_symmetry.space_group_name_H-M   'P 1'
#
loop_
_entity.id
_entity.type
_entity.pdbx_description
1 polymer ?
#
loop_
_entity_poly.entity_id
_entity_poly.type
_entity_poly.pdbx_seq_one_letter_code
_entity_poly.pdbx_strand_id
1 'polypeptide(L)'
;MKKWHLWLAASIGLVVIAGMMIREFDINTLSKIRLSSTFFLGIGLAVVLFAIQNLMFTLRYQHLCRHKLSLWQSFRVNVLCEFTSAVTPSAVGGSGLAFVYLNREGVSMGRSIFTMFAALLADEAFLAISSCILYLLVPSSMLFCMANDEGSGVASSEWIKGGIQIIFLGSTIIVALWTFFLYLFLLHRPQLLGWVLKACCKMPWLKKFQPRVEKFSADMTLASQEAKLEGRRFWLQLMGYTTIGWASRFAIVVSILIAFCCHGNMLVAWCRQWVMWMISILSPTPGGSGVAELMFRLYYADFLPDASLAILAAMLWRLI
;
A
#
# COMPACT_ATOMS: atom_id res chain seq x y z
N MET A 1 4.24 3.59 -23.69
CA MET A 1 4.43 4.83 -22.90
C MET A 1 5.81 5.39 -23.20
N LYS A 2 5.91 6.68 -23.51
CA LYS A 2 7.22 7.31 -23.76
C LYS A 2 8.00 7.32 -22.43
N LYS A 3 9.26 6.95 -22.44
CA LYS A 3 10.14 6.88 -21.26
C LYS A 3 10.12 8.15 -20.41
N TRP A 4 9.82 9.28 -21.02
CA TRP A 4 9.77 10.59 -20.38
C TRP A 4 8.66 10.73 -19.30
N HIS A 5 7.51 10.10 -19.47
CA HIS A 5 6.44 10.16 -18.46
C HIS A 5 6.81 9.44 -17.14
N LEU A 6 7.64 8.40 -17.23
CA LEU A 6 8.16 7.70 -16.04
C LEU A 6 9.16 8.58 -15.27
N TRP A 7 10.04 9.26 -16.03
CA TRP A 7 11.00 10.21 -15.42
C TRP A 7 10.30 11.43 -14.82
N LEU A 8 9.25 11.91 -15.44
CA LEU A 8 8.49 13.07 -14.96
C LEU A 8 7.76 12.75 -13.63
N ALA A 9 7.18 11.57 -13.47
CA ALA A 9 6.54 11.15 -12.22
C ALA A 9 7.58 10.93 -11.10
N ALA A 10 8.71 10.28 -11.41
CA ALA A 10 9.80 10.10 -10.46
C ALA A 10 10.43 11.45 -10.04
N SER A 11 10.59 12.40 -11.00
CA SER A 11 11.14 13.72 -10.70
C SER A 11 10.18 14.58 -9.85
N ILE A 12 8.86 14.46 -10.04
CA ILE A 12 7.89 15.16 -9.18
C ILE A 12 8.00 14.66 -7.74
N GLY A 13 8.06 13.34 -7.51
CA GLY A 13 8.28 12.78 -6.18
C GLY A 13 9.59 13.27 -5.53
N LEU A 14 10.69 13.24 -6.29
CA LEU A 14 11.99 13.74 -5.83
C LEU A 14 11.97 15.24 -5.54
N VAL A 15 11.32 16.05 -6.37
CA VAL A 15 11.19 17.51 -6.16
C VAL A 15 10.35 17.81 -4.93
N VAL A 16 9.26 17.07 -4.69
CA VAL A 16 8.44 17.24 -3.48
C VAL A 16 9.25 16.88 -2.24
N ILE A 17 9.95 15.76 -2.24
CA ILE A 17 10.82 15.35 -1.11
C ILE A 17 11.94 16.37 -0.91
N ALA A 18 12.61 16.80 -1.97
CA ALA A 18 13.68 17.82 -1.89
C ALA A 18 13.13 19.17 -1.42
N GLY A 19 11.96 19.58 -1.88
CA GLY A 19 11.30 20.82 -1.45
C GLY A 19 10.91 20.80 0.03
N MET A 20 10.41 19.66 0.53
CA MET A 20 10.13 19.45 1.96
C MET A 20 11.43 19.45 2.77
N MET A 21 12.49 18.78 2.25
CA MET A 21 13.81 18.82 2.87
C MET A 21 14.35 20.24 3.01
N ILE A 22 14.31 21.05 1.95
CA ILE A 22 14.86 22.41 1.95
C ILE A 22 14.05 23.33 2.87
N ARG A 23 12.74 23.16 2.93
CA ARG A 23 11.84 24.04 3.67
C ARG A 23 11.75 23.73 5.17
N GLU A 24 11.83 22.45 5.53
CA GLU A 24 11.57 21.98 6.89
C GLU A 24 12.79 21.32 7.55
N PHE A 25 13.88 21.12 6.80
CA PHE A 25 15.10 20.50 7.31
C PHE A 25 15.97 21.54 7.98
N ASP A 26 15.92 21.56 9.29
CA ASP A 26 16.90 22.30 10.09
C ASP A 26 18.11 21.39 10.41
N ILE A 27 19.31 21.83 10.00
CA ILE A 27 20.57 21.13 10.29
C ILE A 27 20.74 20.89 11.80
N ASN A 28 20.20 21.79 12.63
CA ASN A 28 20.22 21.65 14.08
C ASN A 28 19.41 20.42 14.56
N THR A 29 18.44 19.96 13.77
CA THR A 29 17.65 18.75 14.10
C THR A 29 18.50 17.49 13.99
N LEU A 30 19.51 17.45 13.11
CA LEU A 30 20.45 16.32 13.04
C LEU A 30 21.26 16.16 14.33
N SER A 31 21.62 17.26 14.98
CA SER A 31 22.36 17.21 16.25
C SER A 31 21.54 16.61 17.40
N LYS A 32 20.21 16.59 17.27
CA LYS A 32 19.30 15.98 18.23
C LYS A 32 19.22 14.45 18.12
N ILE A 33 19.72 13.88 17.00
CA ILE A 33 19.77 12.42 16.84
C ILE A 33 20.81 11.84 17.78
N ARG A 34 20.38 11.09 18.76
CA ARG A 34 21.27 10.32 19.63
C ARG A 34 21.59 9.00 18.95
N LEU A 35 22.79 8.85 18.42
CA LEU A 35 23.32 7.59 17.87
C LEU A 35 23.56 6.59 19.02
N SER A 36 22.49 6.12 19.62
CA SER A 36 22.51 5.16 20.73
C SER A 36 22.39 3.72 20.21
N SER A 37 22.61 2.74 21.07
CA SER A 37 22.37 1.33 20.73
C SER A 37 20.94 1.09 20.28
N THR A 38 19.96 1.82 20.85
CA THR A 38 18.54 1.75 20.46
C THR A 38 18.30 2.26 19.05
N PHE A 39 19.06 3.28 18.60
CA PHE A 39 19.00 3.77 17.21
C PHE A 39 19.39 2.68 16.24
N PHE A 40 20.53 2.04 16.43
CA PHE A 40 20.99 0.97 15.54
C PHE A 40 20.09 -0.27 15.61
N LEU A 41 19.55 -0.59 16.78
CA LEU A 41 18.59 -1.68 16.94
C LEU A 41 17.30 -1.41 16.16
N GLY A 42 16.73 -0.20 16.28
CA GLY A 42 15.52 0.19 15.55
C GLY A 42 15.71 0.16 14.04
N ILE A 43 16.83 0.69 13.52
CA ILE A 43 17.16 0.62 12.10
C ILE A 43 17.38 -0.81 11.64
N GLY A 44 18.14 -1.61 12.42
CA GLY A 44 18.34 -3.04 12.12
C GLY A 44 17.03 -3.81 12.04
N LEU A 45 16.10 -3.54 12.99
CA LEU A 45 14.77 -4.14 12.98
C LEU A 45 13.96 -3.69 11.75
N ALA A 46 14.03 -2.42 11.36
CA ALA A 46 13.36 -1.91 10.16
C ALA A 46 13.84 -2.63 8.89
N VAL A 47 15.16 -2.83 8.76
CA VAL A 47 15.76 -3.57 7.62
C VAL A 47 15.31 -5.05 7.62
N VAL A 48 15.27 -5.69 8.77
CA VAL A 48 14.77 -7.07 8.89
C VAL A 48 13.30 -7.16 8.50
N LEU A 49 12.46 -6.25 8.99
CA LEU A 49 11.03 -6.21 8.65
C LEU A 49 10.80 -5.95 7.15
N PHE A 50 11.59 -5.06 6.56
CA PHE A 50 11.59 -4.82 5.11
C PHE A 50 11.99 -6.07 4.33
N ALA A 51 13.00 -6.81 4.78
CA ALA A 51 13.40 -8.06 4.18
C ALA A 51 12.29 -9.13 4.28
N ILE A 52 11.64 -9.25 5.44
CA ILE A 52 10.49 -10.17 5.64
C ILE A 52 9.34 -9.79 4.72
N GLN A 53 8.96 -8.53 4.64
CA GLN A 53 7.93 -8.04 3.73
C GLN A 53 8.21 -8.45 2.29
N ASN A 54 9.40 -8.13 1.78
CA ASN A 54 9.79 -8.46 0.41
C ASN A 54 9.85 -9.96 0.16
N LEU A 55 10.31 -10.75 1.13
CA LEU A 55 10.31 -12.20 1.06
C LEU A 55 8.88 -12.75 0.97
N MET A 56 7.97 -12.28 1.82
CA MET A 56 6.58 -12.74 1.81
C MET A 56 5.87 -12.41 0.50
N PHE A 57 6.03 -11.21 -0.04
CA PHE A 57 5.44 -10.86 -1.33
C PHE A 57 6.11 -11.60 -2.50
N THR A 58 7.40 -11.90 -2.42
CA THR A 58 8.11 -12.76 -3.38
C THR A 58 7.56 -14.18 -3.37
N LEU A 59 7.43 -14.79 -2.19
CA LEU A 59 6.85 -16.12 -2.01
C LEU A 59 5.39 -16.17 -2.47
N ARG A 60 4.65 -15.10 -2.26
CA ARG A 60 3.28 -14.92 -2.75
C ARG A 60 3.21 -15.03 -4.27
N TYR A 61 4.06 -14.34 -5.03
CA TYR A 61 4.10 -14.46 -6.49
C TYR A 61 4.52 -15.85 -6.95
N GLN A 62 5.50 -16.45 -6.28
CA GLN A 62 5.92 -17.83 -6.57
C GLN A 62 4.75 -18.82 -6.35
N HIS A 63 4.04 -18.70 -5.23
CA HIS A 63 2.89 -19.53 -4.90
C HIS A 63 1.75 -19.34 -5.91
N LEU A 64 1.38 -18.09 -6.24
CA LEU A 64 0.36 -17.76 -7.23
C LEU A 64 0.67 -18.34 -8.62
N CYS A 65 1.95 -18.43 -8.99
CA CYS A 65 2.41 -19.05 -10.24
C CYS A 65 2.64 -20.57 -10.13
N ARG A 66 2.17 -21.23 -9.04
CA ARG A 66 2.38 -22.67 -8.80
C ARG A 66 3.85 -23.09 -8.88
N HIS A 67 4.73 -22.27 -8.30
CA HIS A 67 6.18 -22.51 -8.28
C HIS A 67 6.86 -22.64 -9.67
N LYS A 68 6.20 -22.16 -10.74
CA LYS A 68 6.82 -22.12 -12.07
C LYS A 68 7.91 -21.08 -12.19
N LEU A 69 7.88 -20.06 -11.33
CA LEU A 69 8.92 -19.03 -11.24
C LEU A 69 9.97 -19.41 -10.19
N SER A 70 11.23 -19.13 -10.49
CA SER A 70 12.29 -19.16 -9.48
C SER A 70 12.07 -18.03 -8.44
N LEU A 71 12.69 -18.15 -7.27
CA LEU A 71 12.64 -17.08 -6.25
C LEU A 71 13.13 -15.75 -6.81
N TRP A 72 14.19 -15.76 -7.62
CA TRP A 72 14.75 -14.56 -8.23
C TRP A 72 13.80 -13.88 -9.23
N GLN A 73 13.12 -14.68 -10.06
CA GLN A 73 12.11 -14.17 -10.99
C GLN A 73 10.93 -13.55 -10.24
N SER A 74 10.44 -14.24 -9.19
CA SER A 74 9.36 -13.75 -8.34
C SER A 74 9.74 -12.46 -7.60
N PHE A 75 10.99 -12.37 -7.09
CA PHE A 75 11.54 -11.17 -6.48
C PHE A 75 11.60 -10.01 -7.48
N ARG A 76 12.07 -10.26 -8.70
CA ARG A 76 12.13 -9.26 -9.76
C ARG A 76 10.75 -8.71 -10.12
N VAL A 77 9.74 -9.59 -10.20
CA VAL A 77 8.34 -9.18 -10.43
C VAL A 77 7.86 -8.31 -9.27
N ASN A 78 8.11 -8.72 -8.01
CA ASN A 78 7.73 -7.95 -6.83
C ASN A 78 8.34 -6.54 -6.84
N VAL A 79 9.64 -6.43 -7.05
CA VAL A 79 10.34 -5.14 -7.09
C VAL A 79 9.83 -4.24 -8.22
N LEU A 80 9.55 -4.80 -9.40
CA LEU A 80 8.97 -4.04 -10.51
C LEU A 80 7.56 -3.54 -10.21
N CYS A 81 6.74 -4.33 -9.51
CA CYS A 81 5.42 -3.90 -9.06
C CYS A 81 5.50 -2.78 -8.00
N GLU A 82 6.37 -2.90 -7.00
CA GLU A 82 6.59 -1.88 -5.98
C GLU A 82 7.11 -0.58 -6.62
N PHE A 83 8.10 -0.66 -7.50
CA PHE A 83 8.61 0.48 -8.25
C PHE A 83 7.52 1.17 -9.07
N THR A 84 6.68 0.38 -9.75
CA THR A 84 5.59 0.93 -10.56
C THR A 84 4.54 1.61 -9.68
N SER A 85 4.22 1.05 -8.51
CA SER A 85 3.32 1.67 -7.53
C SER A 85 3.86 3.01 -7.03
N ALA A 86 5.16 3.12 -6.79
CA ALA A 86 5.80 4.35 -6.33
C ALA A 86 5.74 5.48 -7.37
N VAL A 87 5.76 5.14 -8.66
CA VAL A 87 5.81 6.11 -9.78
C VAL A 87 4.43 6.47 -10.32
N THR A 88 3.42 5.60 -10.11
CA THR A 88 2.06 5.85 -10.61
C THR A 88 1.22 6.64 -9.61
N PRO A 89 0.32 7.52 -10.07
CA PRO A 89 -0.71 8.09 -9.22
C PRO A 89 -1.61 6.97 -8.70
N SER A 90 -1.84 6.93 -7.41
CA SER A 90 -2.50 5.88 -6.63
C SER A 90 -1.67 4.61 -6.38
N ALA A 91 -1.82 4.06 -5.19
CA ALA A 91 -1.13 2.85 -4.73
C ALA A 91 -1.46 1.57 -5.54
N VAL A 92 -2.53 1.60 -6.35
CA VAL A 92 -3.02 0.47 -7.16
C VAL A 92 -2.26 0.29 -8.48
N GLY A 93 -1.49 1.29 -8.92
CA GLY A 93 -0.87 1.29 -10.25
C GLY A 93 0.12 0.16 -10.51
N GLY A 94 0.88 -0.26 -9.50
CA GLY A 94 1.89 -1.31 -9.64
C GLY A 94 1.29 -2.71 -9.77
N SER A 95 0.28 -3.02 -8.98
CA SER A 95 -0.42 -4.31 -9.07
C SER A 95 -1.10 -4.49 -10.42
N GLY A 96 -1.60 -3.40 -11.04
CA GLY A 96 -2.22 -3.41 -12.36
C GLY A 96 -1.27 -3.79 -13.52
N LEU A 97 0.04 -3.69 -13.36
CA LEU A 97 1.02 -4.09 -14.37
C LEU A 97 1.69 -5.46 -14.09
N ALA A 98 1.37 -6.10 -12.97
CA ALA A 98 1.96 -7.37 -12.59
C ALA A 98 1.83 -8.45 -13.69
N PHE A 99 0.68 -8.50 -14.40
CA PHE A 99 0.48 -9.46 -15.48
C PHE A 99 1.47 -9.28 -16.65
N VAL A 100 1.92 -8.06 -16.93
CA VAL A 100 2.92 -7.79 -17.98
C VAL A 100 4.28 -8.33 -17.56
N TYR A 101 4.66 -8.11 -16.31
CA TYR A 101 5.94 -8.59 -15.78
C TYR A 101 5.97 -10.12 -15.70
N LEU A 102 4.90 -10.74 -15.21
CA LEU A 102 4.75 -12.19 -15.14
C LEU A 102 4.79 -12.85 -16.53
N ASN A 103 4.11 -12.24 -17.50
CA ASN A 103 4.12 -12.77 -18.87
C ASN A 103 5.51 -12.69 -19.51
N ARG A 104 6.29 -11.63 -19.20
CA ARG A 104 7.70 -11.51 -19.64
C ARG A 104 8.60 -12.59 -19.01
N GLU A 105 8.29 -13.07 -17.81
CA GLU A 105 9.00 -14.18 -17.16
C GLU A 105 8.52 -15.55 -17.63
N GLY A 106 7.66 -15.61 -18.67
CA GLY A 106 7.22 -16.87 -19.30
C GLY A 106 5.96 -17.49 -18.70
N VAL A 107 5.26 -16.78 -17.81
CA VAL A 107 3.96 -17.24 -17.29
C VAL A 107 2.87 -17.04 -18.35
N SER A 108 1.99 -18.01 -18.53
CA SER A 108 0.87 -17.90 -19.47
C SER A 108 -0.01 -16.68 -19.15
N MET A 109 -0.62 -16.08 -20.17
CA MET A 109 -1.43 -14.87 -20.02
C MET A 109 -2.57 -15.07 -19.01
N GLY A 110 -3.32 -16.17 -19.09
CA GLY A 110 -4.41 -16.50 -18.16
C GLY A 110 -3.92 -16.57 -16.72
N ARG A 111 -2.78 -17.26 -16.49
CA ARG A 111 -2.19 -17.35 -15.14
C ARG A 111 -1.62 -16.02 -14.66
N SER A 112 -1.05 -15.22 -15.53
CA SER A 112 -0.52 -13.88 -15.20
C SER A 112 -1.64 -12.93 -14.75
N ILE A 113 -2.77 -12.94 -15.45
CA ILE A 113 -3.95 -12.13 -15.12
C ILE A 113 -4.61 -12.65 -13.83
N PHE A 114 -4.74 -13.98 -13.69
CA PHE A 114 -5.19 -14.59 -12.43
C PHE A 114 -4.33 -14.15 -11.26
N THR A 115 -3.01 -14.25 -11.39
CA THR A 115 -2.03 -13.88 -10.34
C THR A 115 -2.19 -12.41 -9.95
N MET A 116 -2.33 -11.52 -10.91
CA MET A 116 -2.57 -10.09 -10.67
C MET A 116 -3.84 -9.85 -9.85
N PHE A 117 -4.97 -10.44 -10.28
CA PHE A 117 -6.25 -10.24 -9.59
C PHE A 117 -6.32 -10.95 -8.24
N ALA A 118 -5.71 -12.13 -8.11
CA ALA A 118 -5.67 -12.87 -6.85
C ALA A 118 -4.79 -12.15 -5.81
N ALA A 119 -3.65 -11.59 -6.23
CA ALA A 119 -2.82 -10.78 -5.36
C ALA A 119 -3.58 -9.51 -4.90
N LEU A 120 -4.21 -8.80 -5.83
CA LEU A 120 -5.02 -7.62 -5.52
C LEU A 120 -6.19 -7.96 -4.58
N LEU A 121 -6.91 -9.04 -4.86
CA LEU A 121 -8.00 -9.51 -4.00
C LEU A 121 -7.51 -9.80 -2.57
N ALA A 122 -6.34 -10.43 -2.42
CA ALA A 122 -5.78 -10.74 -1.11
C ALA A 122 -5.34 -9.47 -0.36
N ASP A 123 -4.74 -8.50 -1.04
CA ASP A 123 -4.32 -7.21 -0.46
C ASP A 123 -5.54 -6.42 0.03
N GLU A 124 -6.55 -6.26 -0.82
CA GLU A 124 -7.76 -5.51 -0.47
C GLU A 124 -8.61 -6.21 0.60
N ALA A 125 -8.69 -7.55 0.55
CA ALA A 125 -9.37 -8.33 1.59
C ALA A 125 -8.67 -8.19 2.95
N PHE A 126 -7.33 -8.24 2.97
CA PHE A 126 -6.57 -8.00 4.19
C PHE A 126 -6.85 -6.60 4.75
N LEU A 127 -6.76 -5.56 3.91
CA LEU A 127 -6.98 -4.17 4.33
C LEU A 127 -8.42 -3.96 4.82
N ALA A 128 -9.43 -4.47 4.12
CA ALA A 128 -10.83 -4.33 4.52
C ALA A 128 -11.11 -5.03 5.86
N ILE A 129 -10.70 -6.31 5.98
CA ILE A 129 -10.96 -7.11 7.19
C ILE A 129 -10.20 -6.55 8.38
N SER A 130 -8.91 -6.25 8.23
CA SER A 130 -8.08 -5.73 9.32
C SER A 130 -8.52 -4.33 9.75
N SER A 131 -8.96 -3.45 8.84
CA SER A 131 -9.50 -2.14 9.17
C SER A 131 -10.80 -2.24 9.97
N CYS A 132 -11.70 -3.17 9.61
CA CYS A 132 -12.92 -3.43 10.38
C CYS A 132 -12.59 -3.96 11.79
N ILE A 133 -11.69 -4.93 11.90
CA ILE A 133 -11.26 -5.49 13.17
C ILE A 133 -10.63 -4.40 14.03
N LEU A 134 -9.76 -3.58 13.46
CA LEU A 134 -9.09 -2.49 14.16
C LEU A 134 -10.08 -1.46 14.70
N TYR A 135 -11.04 -1.05 13.88
CA TYR A 135 -12.08 -0.09 14.27
C TYR A 135 -12.95 -0.60 15.42
N LEU A 136 -13.19 -1.91 15.48
CA LEU A 136 -13.98 -2.53 16.54
C LEU A 136 -13.19 -2.75 17.86
N LEU A 137 -11.89 -3.02 17.75
CA LEU A 137 -11.07 -3.39 18.92
C LEU A 137 -10.31 -2.22 19.54
N VAL A 138 -9.97 -1.19 18.76
CA VAL A 138 -9.17 -0.04 19.26
C VAL A 138 -10.08 1.15 19.48
N PRO A 139 -10.06 1.79 20.67
CA PRO A 139 -10.85 2.99 20.93
C PRO A 139 -10.55 4.10 19.90
N SER A 140 -11.59 4.72 19.37
CA SER A 140 -11.48 5.79 18.37
C SER A 140 -10.64 6.97 18.87
N SER A 141 -10.68 7.25 20.18
CA SER A 141 -9.84 8.26 20.84
C SER A 141 -8.34 7.99 20.73
N MET A 142 -7.92 6.71 20.65
CA MET A 142 -6.51 6.35 20.47
C MET A 142 -6.13 6.26 18.97
N LEU A 143 -7.04 5.74 18.16
CA LEU A 143 -6.80 5.50 16.75
C LEU A 143 -6.73 6.78 15.93
N PHE A 144 -7.60 7.77 16.22
CA PHE A 144 -7.72 9.04 15.50
C PHE A 144 -7.14 10.22 16.26
N CYS A 145 -6.42 9.97 17.38
CA CYS A 145 -5.71 11.02 18.09
C CYS A 145 -4.52 11.51 17.27
N MET A 146 -4.41 12.80 17.12
CA MET A 146 -3.27 13.48 16.49
C MET A 146 -2.41 14.13 17.55
N ALA A 147 -1.12 14.31 17.24
CA ALA A 147 -0.21 15.09 18.06
C ALA A 147 -0.71 16.55 18.14
N ASN A 148 -0.70 17.11 19.36
CA ASN A 148 -0.92 18.52 19.57
C ASN A 148 0.37 19.26 19.17
N ASP A 149 0.46 19.68 17.93
CA ASP A 149 1.57 20.51 17.46
C ASP A 149 1.20 21.98 17.70
N GLU A 150 1.70 22.56 18.80
CA GLU A 150 1.48 23.95 19.18
C GLU A 150 1.96 24.95 18.10
N GLY A 151 2.79 24.48 17.16
CA GLY A 151 3.30 25.30 16.05
C GLY A 151 2.56 25.21 14.74
N SER A 152 1.68 24.21 14.53
CA SER A 152 1.06 23.96 13.22
C SER A 152 -0.26 24.72 12.97
N GLY A 153 -0.84 25.37 13.98
CA GLY A 153 -2.17 26.02 13.88
C GLY A 153 -3.32 25.04 13.55
N VAL A 154 -3.01 23.79 13.33
CA VAL A 154 -3.96 22.68 13.14
C VAL A 154 -4.34 22.20 14.53
N ALA A 155 -5.13 23.00 15.22
CA ALA A 155 -5.70 22.61 16.50
C ALA A 155 -6.33 21.23 16.36
N SER A 156 -6.18 20.42 17.41
CA SER A 156 -6.87 19.14 17.63
C SER A 156 -8.38 19.37 17.78
N SER A 157 -9.00 20.01 16.78
CA SER A 157 -10.42 20.26 16.78
C SER A 157 -11.13 18.92 16.60
N GLU A 158 -12.16 18.67 17.39
CA GLU A 158 -13.06 17.52 17.26
C GLU A 158 -13.54 17.32 15.81
N TRP A 159 -13.65 18.41 15.04
CA TRP A 159 -13.98 18.42 13.62
C TRP A 159 -12.95 17.70 12.75
N ILE A 160 -11.64 17.87 13.01
CA ILE A 160 -10.58 17.22 12.23
C ILE A 160 -10.56 15.74 12.55
N LYS A 161 -10.68 15.36 13.82
CA LYS A 161 -10.78 13.95 14.24
C LYS A 161 -11.98 13.26 13.60
N GLY A 162 -13.15 13.91 13.66
CA GLY A 162 -14.38 13.43 13.02
C GLY A 162 -14.24 13.31 11.50
N GLY A 163 -13.61 14.27 10.84
CA GLY A 163 -13.33 14.23 9.41
C GLY A 163 -12.46 13.05 9.01
N ILE A 164 -11.37 12.80 9.74
CA ILE A 164 -10.47 11.65 9.49
C ILE A 164 -11.17 10.33 9.74
N GLN A 165 -11.98 10.22 10.80
CA GLN A 165 -12.78 9.03 11.06
C GLN A 165 -13.75 8.74 9.92
N ILE A 166 -14.42 9.76 9.39
CA ILE A 166 -15.32 9.63 8.22
C ILE A 166 -14.54 9.18 6.98
N ILE A 167 -13.37 9.76 6.73
CA ILE A 167 -12.50 9.37 5.61
C ILE A 167 -12.06 7.92 5.76
N PHE A 168 -11.62 7.50 6.95
CA PHE A 168 -11.21 6.13 7.22
C PHE A 168 -12.35 5.13 7.02
N LEU A 169 -13.54 5.40 7.56
CA LEU A 169 -14.71 4.54 7.38
C LEU A 169 -15.17 4.51 5.92
N GLY A 170 -15.22 5.67 5.27
CA GLY A 170 -15.58 5.75 3.86
C GLY A 170 -14.62 4.98 2.96
N SER A 171 -13.30 5.14 3.16
CA SER A 171 -12.30 4.37 2.41
C SER A 171 -12.39 2.87 2.71
N THR A 172 -12.62 2.47 3.96
CA THR A 172 -12.81 1.06 4.33
C THR A 172 -14.03 0.46 3.64
N ILE A 173 -15.15 1.18 3.58
CA ILE A 173 -16.35 0.73 2.85
C ILE A 173 -16.08 0.60 1.35
N ILE A 174 -15.40 1.58 0.76
CA ILE A 174 -15.03 1.57 -0.66
C ILE A 174 -14.13 0.35 -0.96
N VAL A 175 -13.11 0.12 -0.14
CA VAL A 175 -12.21 -1.03 -0.28
C VAL A 175 -12.96 -2.35 -0.10
N ALA A 176 -13.87 -2.45 0.88
CA ALA A 176 -14.67 -3.65 1.10
C ALA A 176 -15.61 -3.95 -0.09
N LEU A 177 -16.27 -2.93 -0.64
CA LEU A 177 -17.11 -3.07 -1.83
C LEU A 177 -16.26 -3.48 -3.05
N TRP A 178 -15.11 -2.86 -3.23
CA TRP A 178 -14.17 -3.21 -4.30
C TRP A 178 -13.70 -4.66 -4.17
N THR A 179 -13.32 -5.09 -2.97
CA THR A 179 -12.94 -6.48 -2.67
C THR A 179 -14.08 -7.46 -3.02
N PHE A 180 -15.32 -7.10 -2.65
CA PHE A 180 -16.48 -7.91 -2.98
C PHE A 180 -16.69 -8.04 -4.49
N PHE A 181 -16.55 -6.96 -5.25
CA PHE A 181 -16.61 -7.00 -6.72
C PHE A 181 -15.47 -7.83 -7.32
N LEU A 182 -14.23 -7.67 -6.84
CA LEU A 182 -13.11 -8.50 -7.29
C LEU A 182 -13.37 -9.99 -7.04
N TYR A 183 -13.87 -10.33 -5.87
CA TYR A 183 -14.26 -11.69 -5.52
C TYR A 183 -15.33 -12.25 -6.47
N LEU A 184 -16.38 -11.47 -6.74
CA LEU A 184 -17.43 -11.86 -7.68
C LEU A 184 -16.90 -12.08 -9.10
N PHE A 185 -16.08 -11.16 -9.61
CA PHE A 185 -15.56 -11.22 -10.96
C PHE A 185 -14.53 -12.33 -11.14
N LEU A 186 -13.68 -12.57 -10.14
CA LEU A 186 -12.64 -13.59 -10.25
C LEU A 186 -13.19 -15.01 -10.03
N LEU A 187 -14.06 -15.22 -9.02
CA LEU A 187 -14.44 -16.56 -8.58
C LEU A 187 -15.84 -16.99 -9.05
N HIS A 188 -16.80 -16.07 -9.13
CA HIS A 188 -18.20 -16.46 -9.36
C HIS A 188 -18.69 -16.15 -10.77
N ARG A 189 -18.55 -14.90 -11.23
CA ARG A 189 -19.18 -14.44 -12.47
C ARG A 189 -18.25 -13.54 -13.31
N PRO A 190 -17.20 -14.11 -13.94
CA PRO A 190 -16.28 -13.32 -14.78
C PRO A 190 -16.98 -12.60 -15.93
N GLN A 191 -18.09 -13.16 -16.42
CA GLN A 191 -18.88 -12.60 -17.51
C GLN A 191 -19.55 -11.26 -17.13
N LEU A 192 -19.86 -11.03 -15.83
CA LEU A 192 -20.45 -9.78 -15.37
C LEU A 192 -19.57 -8.58 -15.67
N LEU A 193 -18.27 -8.71 -15.43
CA LEU A 193 -17.32 -7.63 -15.74
C LEU A 193 -17.32 -7.30 -17.22
N GLY A 194 -17.30 -8.33 -18.08
CA GLY A 194 -17.41 -8.16 -19.52
C GLY A 194 -18.71 -7.48 -19.95
N TRP A 195 -19.83 -7.84 -19.31
CA TRP A 195 -21.13 -7.23 -19.57
C TRP A 195 -21.16 -5.75 -19.14
N VAL A 196 -20.69 -5.42 -17.94
CA VAL A 196 -20.60 -4.04 -17.43
C VAL A 196 -19.75 -3.18 -18.34
N LEU A 197 -18.54 -3.66 -18.69
CA LEU A 197 -17.63 -2.93 -19.54
C LEU A 197 -18.19 -2.74 -20.96
N LYS A 198 -18.84 -3.74 -21.53
CA LYS A 198 -19.54 -3.62 -22.84
C LYS A 198 -20.70 -2.64 -22.76
N ALA A 199 -21.45 -2.62 -21.65
CA ALA A 199 -22.51 -1.64 -21.43
C ALA A 199 -21.95 -0.20 -21.39
N CYS A 200 -20.82 0.02 -20.72
CA CYS A 200 -20.12 1.31 -20.72
C CYS A 200 -19.64 1.70 -22.14
N CYS A 201 -19.16 0.73 -22.94
CA CYS A 201 -18.70 0.99 -24.32
C CYS A 201 -19.84 1.33 -25.31
N LYS A 202 -21.12 1.25 -24.90
CA LYS A 202 -22.24 1.77 -25.70
C LYS A 202 -22.20 3.30 -25.81
N MET A 203 -21.53 4.00 -24.89
CA MET A 203 -21.32 5.45 -24.99
C MET A 203 -20.44 5.77 -26.19
N PRO A 204 -20.78 6.79 -27.05
CA PRO A 204 -20.11 7.04 -28.32
C PRO A 204 -18.61 7.34 -28.18
N TRP A 205 -18.18 7.97 -27.10
CA TRP A 205 -16.77 8.29 -26.82
C TRP A 205 -15.94 7.10 -26.31
N LEU A 206 -16.59 6.02 -25.84
CA LEU A 206 -15.94 4.80 -25.37
C LEU A 206 -15.92 3.65 -26.39
N LYS A 207 -16.64 3.78 -27.51
CA LYS A 207 -16.70 2.74 -28.56
C LYS A 207 -15.32 2.30 -29.07
N LYS A 208 -14.35 3.22 -29.16
CA LYS A 208 -12.98 2.92 -29.61
C LYS A 208 -12.25 1.89 -28.70
N PHE A 209 -12.72 1.70 -27.48
CA PHE A 209 -12.13 0.75 -26.54
C PHE A 209 -12.77 -0.65 -26.59
N GLN A 210 -13.85 -0.84 -27.33
CA GLN A 210 -14.60 -2.09 -27.43
C GLN A 210 -13.71 -3.33 -27.71
N PRO A 211 -12.77 -3.34 -28.68
CA PRO A 211 -11.94 -4.52 -28.95
C PRO A 211 -10.98 -4.82 -27.78
N ARG A 212 -10.57 -3.81 -27.02
CA ARG A 212 -9.76 -4.02 -25.80
C ARG A 212 -10.59 -4.63 -24.67
N VAL A 213 -11.84 -4.21 -24.53
CA VAL A 213 -12.78 -4.74 -23.54
C VAL A 213 -13.14 -6.20 -23.83
N GLU A 214 -13.33 -6.56 -25.11
CA GLU A 214 -13.59 -7.93 -25.50
C GLU A 214 -12.42 -8.86 -25.18
N LYS A 215 -11.20 -8.43 -25.50
CA LYS A 215 -9.97 -9.15 -25.13
C LYS A 215 -9.84 -9.30 -23.62
N PHE A 216 -10.01 -8.21 -22.87
CA PHE A 216 -9.94 -8.21 -21.41
C PHE A 216 -10.99 -9.13 -20.76
N SER A 217 -12.23 -9.16 -21.32
CA SER A 217 -13.31 -10.07 -20.87
C SER A 217 -12.94 -11.53 -21.12
N ALA A 218 -12.32 -11.86 -22.24
CA ALA A 218 -11.82 -13.21 -22.51
C ALA A 218 -10.69 -13.61 -21.55
N ASP A 219 -9.74 -12.71 -21.32
CA ASP A 219 -8.64 -12.90 -20.38
C ASP A 219 -9.12 -13.10 -18.94
N MET A 220 -10.17 -12.37 -18.51
CA MET A 220 -10.81 -12.57 -17.19
C MET A 220 -11.51 -13.92 -17.09
N THR A 221 -12.09 -14.41 -18.15
CA THR A 221 -12.71 -15.74 -18.16
C THR A 221 -11.65 -16.82 -17.94
N LEU A 222 -10.48 -16.69 -18.60
CA LEU A 222 -9.36 -17.59 -18.41
C LEU A 222 -8.81 -17.50 -16.96
N ALA A 223 -8.68 -16.29 -16.41
CA ALA A 223 -8.27 -16.08 -15.02
C ALA A 223 -9.23 -16.73 -14.02
N SER A 224 -10.54 -16.63 -14.26
CA SER A 224 -11.55 -17.26 -13.41
C SER A 224 -11.50 -18.80 -13.49
N GLN A 225 -11.22 -19.36 -14.66
CA GLN A 225 -11.01 -20.80 -14.80
C GLN A 225 -9.80 -21.27 -13.99
N GLU A 226 -8.69 -20.55 -14.06
CA GLU A 226 -7.50 -20.80 -13.22
C GLU A 226 -7.84 -20.72 -11.73
N ALA A 227 -8.62 -19.72 -11.31
CA ALA A 227 -9.03 -19.53 -9.91
C ALA A 227 -9.84 -20.70 -9.36
N LYS A 228 -10.75 -21.27 -10.17
CA LYS A 228 -11.60 -22.42 -9.79
C LYS A 228 -10.83 -23.71 -9.61
N LEU A 229 -9.63 -23.82 -10.18
CA LEU A 229 -8.76 -24.97 -10.02
C LEU A 229 -8.01 -24.96 -8.67
N GLU A 230 -8.06 -23.86 -7.94
CA GLU A 230 -7.33 -23.69 -6.68
C GLU A 230 -8.19 -24.09 -5.48
N GLY A 231 -7.64 -24.95 -4.62
CA GLY A 231 -8.28 -25.41 -3.42
C GLY A 231 -8.22 -24.41 -2.26
N ARG A 232 -8.97 -24.68 -1.18
CA ARG A 232 -9.00 -23.85 0.03
C ARG A 232 -7.60 -23.60 0.63
N ARG A 233 -6.74 -24.61 0.63
CA ARG A 233 -5.36 -24.49 1.17
C ARG A 233 -4.54 -23.44 0.41
N PHE A 234 -4.72 -23.35 -0.90
CA PHE A 234 -4.05 -22.34 -1.73
C PHE A 234 -4.42 -20.92 -1.28
N TRP A 235 -5.70 -20.64 -1.10
CA TRP A 235 -6.19 -19.32 -0.67
C TRP A 235 -5.75 -18.98 0.76
N LEU A 236 -5.71 -19.96 1.67
CA LEU A 236 -5.22 -19.74 3.03
C LEU A 236 -3.72 -19.41 3.05
N GLN A 237 -2.91 -20.09 2.23
CA GLN A 237 -1.49 -19.78 2.10
C GLN A 237 -1.27 -18.39 1.48
N LEU A 238 -2.04 -18.04 0.45
CA LEU A 238 -2.03 -16.71 -0.15
C LEU A 238 -2.30 -15.62 0.89
N MET A 239 -3.37 -15.80 1.69
CA MET A 239 -3.71 -14.88 2.77
C MET A 239 -2.62 -14.82 3.85
N GLY A 240 -1.97 -15.95 4.18
CA GLY A 240 -0.85 -16.01 5.11
C GLY A 240 0.33 -15.15 4.66
N TYR A 241 0.79 -15.32 3.42
CA TYR A 241 1.86 -14.49 2.85
C TYR A 241 1.49 -13.01 2.83
N THR A 242 0.26 -12.70 2.43
CA THR A 242 -0.24 -11.32 2.39
C THR A 242 -0.29 -10.68 3.78
N THR A 243 -0.85 -11.39 4.77
CA THR A 243 -0.97 -10.90 6.14
C THR A 243 0.40 -10.62 6.77
N ILE A 244 1.35 -11.57 6.66
CA ILE A 244 2.69 -11.38 7.21
C ILE A 244 3.41 -10.24 6.49
N GLY A 245 3.29 -10.14 5.16
CA GLY A 245 3.89 -9.07 4.37
C GLY A 245 3.39 -7.68 4.80
N TRP A 246 2.08 -7.50 4.90
CA TRP A 246 1.48 -6.23 5.32
C TRP A 246 1.74 -5.91 6.81
N ALA A 247 1.65 -6.90 7.69
CA ALA A 247 1.97 -6.71 9.11
C ALA A 247 3.41 -6.23 9.30
N SER A 248 4.36 -6.84 8.57
CA SER A 248 5.77 -6.41 8.57
C SER A 248 5.94 -5.00 8.01
N ARG A 249 5.26 -4.67 6.91
CA ARG A 249 5.27 -3.32 6.31
C ARG A 249 4.83 -2.26 7.31
N PHE A 250 3.74 -2.51 8.02
CA PHE A 250 3.24 -1.56 9.02
C PHE A 250 4.10 -1.50 10.27
N ALA A 251 4.80 -2.59 10.62
CA ALA A 251 5.70 -2.62 11.75
C ALA A 251 7.03 -1.85 11.52
N ILE A 252 7.38 -1.55 10.28
CA ILE A 252 8.57 -0.72 9.95
C ILE A 252 8.49 0.64 10.65
N VAL A 253 7.31 1.26 10.69
CA VAL A 253 7.15 2.56 11.37
C VAL A 253 7.47 2.44 12.86
N VAL A 254 6.99 1.38 13.51
CA VAL A 254 7.26 1.14 14.93
C VAL A 254 8.77 1.00 15.18
N SER A 255 9.48 0.28 14.32
CA SER A 255 10.93 0.11 14.46
C SER A 255 11.69 1.42 14.25
N ILE A 256 11.23 2.30 13.37
CA ILE A 256 11.78 3.64 13.19
C ILE A 256 11.51 4.49 14.44
N LEU A 257 10.29 4.45 14.99
CA LEU A 257 9.99 5.17 16.23
C LEU A 257 10.90 4.70 17.39
N ILE A 258 11.16 3.39 17.51
CA ILE A 258 12.11 2.85 18.48
C ILE A 258 13.51 3.41 18.27
N ALA A 259 13.97 3.56 17.01
CA ALA A 259 15.27 4.16 16.69
C ALA A 259 15.41 5.59 17.24
N PHE A 260 14.31 6.35 17.26
CA PHE A 260 14.28 7.71 17.79
C PHE A 260 13.94 7.80 19.29
N CYS A 261 14.08 6.67 20.04
CA CYS A 261 13.81 6.61 21.48
C CYS A 261 12.40 7.09 21.85
N CYS A 262 11.41 6.63 21.09
CA CYS A 262 10.01 7.00 21.26
C CYS A 262 9.43 6.61 22.62
N HIS A 263 8.35 7.31 22.98
CA HIS A 263 7.54 7.07 24.15
C HIS A 263 6.12 6.64 23.75
N GLY A 264 5.40 5.95 24.64
CA GLY A 264 4.01 5.58 24.40
C GLY A 264 3.79 4.14 23.95
N ASN A 265 2.57 3.85 23.54
CA ASN A 265 2.13 2.48 23.21
C ASN A 265 2.44 2.14 21.74
N MET A 266 3.43 1.29 21.52
CA MET A 266 3.87 0.85 20.20
C MET A 266 2.78 0.10 19.42
N LEU A 267 1.86 -0.56 20.10
CA LEU A 267 0.72 -1.22 19.45
C LEU A 267 -0.23 -0.18 18.84
N VAL A 268 -0.47 0.93 19.54
CA VAL A 268 -1.27 2.05 18.99
C VAL A 268 -0.57 2.68 17.80
N ALA A 269 0.75 2.88 17.86
CA ALA A 269 1.53 3.37 16.74
C ALA A 269 1.41 2.45 15.51
N TRP A 270 1.49 1.13 15.73
CA TRP A 270 1.28 0.14 14.67
C TRP A 270 -0.14 0.23 14.08
N CYS A 271 -1.17 0.33 14.93
CA CYS A 271 -2.56 0.46 14.50
C CYS A 271 -2.84 1.75 13.71
N ARG A 272 -2.21 2.88 14.07
CA ARG A 272 -2.36 4.16 13.35
C ARG A 272 -1.86 4.09 11.90
N GLN A 273 -0.99 3.11 11.57
CA GLN A 273 -0.52 2.92 10.21
C GLN A 273 -1.62 2.52 9.23
N TRP A 274 -2.67 1.78 9.67
CA TRP A 274 -3.84 1.52 8.84
C TRP A 274 -4.59 2.80 8.47
N VAL A 275 -4.76 3.69 9.43
CA VAL A 275 -5.44 4.98 9.17
C VAL A 275 -4.66 5.79 8.14
N MET A 276 -3.33 5.90 8.33
CA MET A 276 -2.46 6.57 7.38
C MET A 276 -2.54 5.93 5.99
N TRP A 277 -2.53 4.62 5.91
CA TRP A 277 -2.59 3.90 4.64
C TRP A 277 -3.91 4.13 3.93
N MET A 278 -5.04 4.02 4.63
CA MET A 278 -6.38 4.25 4.09
C MET A 278 -6.56 5.68 3.56
N ILE A 279 -6.00 6.68 4.23
CA ILE A 279 -6.00 8.07 3.76
C ILE A 279 -5.11 8.21 2.52
N SER A 280 -3.93 7.57 2.53
CA SER A 280 -2.96 7.65 1.42
C SER A 280 -3.48 7.01 0.13
N ILE A 281 -4.35 5.99 0.20
CA ILE A 281 -5.01 5.40 -0.97
C ILE A 281 -5.82 6.44 -1.75
N LEU A 282 -6.45 7.39 -1.05
CA LEU A 282 -7.26 8.45 -1.66
C LEU A 282 -6.41 9.60 -2.21
N SER A 283 -5.11 9.63 -1.91
CA SER A 283 -4.21 10.69 -2.38
C SER A 283 -3.99 10.59 -3.89
N PRO A 284 -4.18 11.67 -4.65
CA PRO A 284 -3.93 11.69 -6.09
C PRO A 284 -2.42 11.81 -6.44
N THR A 285 -1.56 11.99 -5.43
CA THR A 285 -0.13 12.20 -5.65
C THR A 285 0.62 10.88 -5.86
N PRO A 286 1.69 10.84 -6.67
CA PRO A 286 2.52 9.67 -6.85
C PRO A 286 3.05 9.15 -5.50
N GLY A 287 2.79 7.86 -5.21
CA GLY A 287 3.19 7.24 -3.95
C GLY A 287 2.62 7.90 -2.69
N GLY A 288 1.57 8.73 -2.78
CA GLY A 288 1.01 9.47 -1.65
C GLY A 288 1.91 10.60 -1.13
N SER A 289 2.90 11.06 -1.92
CA SER A 289 3.88 12.08 -1.50
C SER A 289 3.20 13.37 -1.06
N GLY A 290 3.69 13.97 0.03
CA GLY A 290 3.12 15.14 0.70
C GLY A 290 2.07 14.78 1.72
N VAL A 291 1.06 13.97 1.35
CA VAL A 291 0.00 13.54 2.28
C VAL A 291 0.53 12.55 3.31
N ALA A 292 1.35 11.60 2.89
CA ALA A 292 1.89 10.60 3.80
C ALA A 292 2.86 11.20 4.83
N GLU A 293 3.71 12.15 4.43
CA GLU A 293 4.63 12.85 5.35
C GLU A 293 3.85 13.75 6.34
N LEU A 294 2.85 14.47 5.86
CA LEU A 294 1.98 15.25 6.73
C LEU A 294 1.25 14.35 7.74
N MET A 295 0.68 13.24 7.26
CA MET A 295 0.01 12.28 8.15
C MET A 295 0.98 11.64 9.14
N PHE A 296 2.21 11.34 8.71
CA PHE A 296 3.24 10.82 9.60
C PHE A 296 3.50 11.78 10.76
N ARG A 297 3.71 13.05 10.47
CA ARG A 297 3.91 14.09 11.48
C ARG A 297 2.70 14.19 12.42
N LEU A 298 1.48 14.28 11.89
CA LEU A 298 0.26 14.41 12.68
C LEU A 298 -0.02 13.20 13.58
N TYR A 299 0.38 11.98 13.14
CA TYR A 299 0.07 10.76 13.87
C TYR A 299 1.18 10.29 14.80
N TYR A 300 2.42 10.73 14.60
CA TYR A 300 3.57 10.16 15.32
C TYR A 300 4.44 11.18 16.05
N ALA A 301 4.20 12.48 15.90
CA ALA A 301 4.98 13.49 16.61
C ALA A 301 4.83 13.36 18.14
N ASP A 302 3.69 12.88 18.62
CA ASP A 302 3.42 12.61 20.04
C ASP A 302 4.19 11.42 20.63
N PHE A 303 4.72 10.53 19.77
CA PHE A 303 5.56 9.40 20.20
C PHE A 303 7.04 9.77 20.29
N LEU A 304 7.45 10.87 19.69
CA LEU A 304 8.84 11.27 19.59
C LEU A 304 9.22 12.21 20.73
N PRO A 305 10.45 12.16 21.23
CA PRO A 305 10.92 13.05 22.30
C PRO A 305 10.95 14.54 21.86
N ASP A 306 11.01 14.79 20.58
CA ASP A 306 10.95 16.13 19.98
C ASP A 306 10.18 16.03 18.66
N ALA A 307 9.11 16.84 18.51
CA ALA A 307 8.26 16.85 17.33
C ALA A 307 9.01 17.15 16.02
N SER A 308 10.14 17.89 16.10
CA SER A 308 10.99 18.17 14.95
C SER A 308 11.63 16.91 14.33
N LEU A 309 11.78 15.82 15.11
CA LEU A 309 12.29 14.53 14.64
C LEU A 309 11.28 13.79 13.76
N ALA A 310 10.00 14.18 13.77
CA ALA A 310 8.96 13.50 12.98
C ALA A 310 9.25 13.58 11.48
N ILE A 311 9.85 14.66 11.00
CA ILE A 311 10.21 14.82 9.58
C ILE A 311 11.35 13.85 9.21
N LEU A 312 12.38 13.74 10.06
CA LEU A 312 13.48 12.80 9.84
C LEU A 312 13.00 11.34 9.89
N ALA A 313 12.12 11.02 10.82
CA ALA A 313 11.51 9.69 10.94
C ALA A 313 10.65 9.38 9.70
N ALA A 314 9.86 10.34 9.22
CA ALA A 314 9.08 10.21 7.99
C ALA A 314 9.96 9.98 6.76
N MET A 315 11.07 10.71 6.64
CA MET A 315 12.04 10.52 5.56
C MET A 315 12.68 9.13 5.60
N LEU A 316 13.08 8.69 6.79
CA LEU A 316 13.68 7.37 6.98
C LEU A 316 12.66 6.26 6.63
N TRP A 317 11.41 6.45 7.03
CA TRP A 317 10.32 5.55 6.66
C TRP A 317 10.08 5.47 5.15
N ARG A 318 10.28 6.58 4.43
CA ARG A 318 10.17 6.61 2.96
C ARG A 318 11.34 5.96 2.23
N LEU A 319 12.53 5.96 2.84
CA LEU A 319 13.73 5.37 2.27
C LEU A 319 13.76 3.85 2.39
N ILE A 320 13.09 3.29 3.39
CA ILE A 320 12.93 1.86 3.62
C ILE A 320 11.65 1.36 2.96
#